data_d66808fc4fc619b66c92f4d54f9666bf
#
_entry.id   d66808fc4fc619b66c92f4d54f9666bf
#
_cell.length_a   1.000
_cell.length_b   1.000
_cell.length_c   1.000
_cell.angle_alpha   90.00
_cell.angle_beta   90.00
_cell.angle_gamma   90.00
#
_symmetry.space_group_name_H-M   'P 1'
#
loop_
_entity.id
_entity.type
_entity.pdbx_description
1 polymer ?
#
loop_
_entity_poly.entity_id
_entity_poly.type
_entity_poly.pdbx_seq_one_letter_code
_entity_poly.pdbx_strand_id
1 'polypeptide(L)'
;MTPRVPRRTAEQASELALGYAQRFERELPRLVVSRMTKSARPGKVLIDWSQNNGSKTTVAPYSLRARDVPTVSTPVTWEEVDACAGSGLPQSLSFTAPEVLQRVEERGDLYAPLVAATP
;
A
#
# COMPACT_ATOMS: atom_id res chain seq x y z
N MET A 1 -7.51 2.50 11.52
CA MET A 1 -7.56 1.22 12.27
C MET A 1 -7.20 0.11 11.29
N THR A 2 -6.01 -0.48 11.42
CA THR A 2 -5.63 -1.61 10.56
C THR A 2 -6.31 -2.86 11.12
N PRO A 3 -7.12 -3.56 10.35
CA PRO A 3 -7.79 -4.75 10.87
C PRO A 3 -6.74 -5.80 11.21
N ARG A 4 -6.79 -6.33 12.42
CA ARG A 4 -6.03 -7.53 12.76
C ARG A 4 -6.55 -8.69 11.92
N VAL A 5 -5.77 -9.11 10.96
CA VAL A 5 -6.09 -10.30 10.18
C VAL A 5 -5.61 -11.52 10.98
N PRO A 6 -6.48 -12.49 11.30
CA PRO A 6 -6.04 -13.70 11.97
C PRO A 6 -4.99 -14.42 11.13
N ARG A 7 -4.12 -15.21 11.78
CA ARG A 7 -3.08 -15.98 11.08
C ARG A 7 -3.69 -16.77 9.92
N ARG A 8 -3.11 -16.59 8.74
CA ARG A 8 -3.53 -17.23 7.49
C ARG A 8 -2.33 -17.80 6.78
N THR A 9 -2.55 -18.84 5.97
CA THR A 9 -1.54 -19.27 4.99
C THR A 9 -1.41 -18.24 3.88
N ALA A 10 -0.33 -18.31 3.10
CA ALA A 10 -0.15 -17.43 1.94
C ALA A 10 -1.31 -17.59 0.93
N GLU A 11 -1.79 -18.81 0.74
CA GLU A 11 -2.94 -19.11 -0.13
C GLU A 11 -4.22 -18.45 0.39
N GLN A 12 -4.52 -18.58 1.68
CA GLN A 12 -5.70 -17.95 2.30
C GLN A 12 -5.63 -16.43 2.24
N ALA A 13 -4.44 -15.85 2.38
CA ALA A 13 -4.24 -14.40 2.24
C ALA A 13 -4.45 -13.95 0.78
N SER A 14 -3.97 -14.74 -0.18
CA SER A 14 -4.14 -14.48 -1.61
C SER A 14 -5.61 -14.55 -2.03
N GLU A 15 -6.34 -15.58 -1.58
CA GLU A 15 -7.78 -15.74 -1.84
C GLU A 15 -8.59 -14.59 -1.27
N LEU A 16 -8.29 -14.17 -0.03
CA LEU A 16 -8.94 -13.02 0.60
C LEU A 16 -8.69 -11.73 -0.19
N ALA A 17 -7.44 -11.47 -0.57
CA ALA A 17 -7.06 -10.31 -1.34
C ALA A 17 -7.72 -10.29 -2.72
N LEU A 18 -7.78 -11.44 -3.40
CA LEU A 18 -8.48 -11.60 -4.68
C LEU A 18 -9.98 -11.32 -4.53
N GLY A 19 -10.60 -11.83 -3.46
CA GLY A 19 -12.01 -11.57 -3.17
C GLY A 19 -12.32 -10.07 -3.03
N TYR A 20 -11.50 -9.34 -2.31
CA TYR A 20 -11.60 -7.87 -2.21
C TYR A 20 -11.35 -7.18 -3.55
N ALA A 21 -10.32 -7.57 -4.30
CA ALA A 21 -10.03 -6.98 -5.59
C ALA A 21 -11.19 -7.14 -6.58
N GLN A 22 -11.78 -8.32 -6.64
CA GLN A 22 -12.95 -8.61 -7.49
C GLN A 22 -14.20 -7.86 -7.02
N ARG A 23 -14.39 -7.70 -5.71
CA ARG A 23 -15.49 -6.91 -5.17
C ARG A 23 -15.36 -5.46 -5.60
N PHE A 24 -14.22 -4.83 -5.40
CA PHE A 24 -13.99 -3.45 -5.82
C PHE A 24 -14.10 -3.27 -7.34
N GLU A 25 -13.64 -4.23 -8.14
CA GLU A 25 -13.82 -4.19 -9.60
C GLU A 25 -15.29 -4.22 -9.99
N ARG A 26 -16.14 -5.01 -9.30
CA ARG A 26 -17.59 -5.01 -9.55
C ARG A 26 -18.28 -3.72 -9.12
N GLU A 27 -17.87 -3.16 -7.99
CA GLU A 27 -18.45 -1.92 -7.45
C GLU A 27 -17.99 -0.68 -8.24
N LEU A 28 -16.72 -0.69 -8.72
CA LEU A 28 -16.07 0.45 -9.36
C LEU A 28 -15.39 0.05 -10.69
N PRO A 29 -16.13 -0.49 -11.67
CA PRO A 29 -15.54 -1.13 -12.87
C PRO A 29 -14.76 -0.16 -13.77
N ARG A 30 -15.04 1.15 -13.66
CA ARG A 30 -14.32 2.19 -14.41
C ARG A 30 -13.01 2.63 -13.73
N LEU A 31 -12.87 2.39 -12.42
CA LEU A 31 -11.73 2.84 -11.63
C LEU A 31 -10.78 1.72 -11.24
N VAL A 32 -11.29 0.51 -11.07
CA VAL A 32 -10.55 -0.61 -10.50
C VAL A 32 -10.46 -1.77 -11.49
N VAL A 33 -9.32 -2.44 -11.46
CA VAL A 33 -9.09 -3.71 -12.17
C VAL A 33 -8.38 -4.69 -11.23
N SER A 34 -8.84 -5.94 -11.25
CA SER A 34 -8.21 -7.05 -10.52
C SER A 34 -7.35 -7.94 -11.40
N ARG A 35 -7.48 -7.83 -12.72
CA ARG A 35 -6.75 -8.65 -13.67
C ARG A 35 -5.30 -8.18 -13.84
N MET A 36 -4.36 -9.14 -13.78
CA MET A 36 -2.93 -8.87 -13.91
C MET A 36 -2.50 -8.44 -15.32
N THR A 37 -3.34 -8.60 -16.34
CA THR A 37 -3.08 -8.23 -17.72
C THR A 37 -2.84 -6.72 -17.85
N LYS A 38 -1.67 -6.34 -18.38
CA LYS A 38 -1.29 -4.93 -18.52
C LYS A 38 -2.27 -4.11 -19.37
N SER A 39 -2.82 -4.71 -20.44
CA SER A 39 -3.79 -4.06 -21.32
C SER A 39 -5.13 -3.69 -20.65
N ALA A 40 -5.43 -4.27 -19.49
CA ALA A 40 -6.64 -3.96 -18.73
C ALA A 40 -6.48 -2.76 -17.77
N ARG A 41 -5.25 -2.24 -17.59
CA ARG A 41 -4.90 -1.25 -16.56
C ARG A 41 -5.03 0.23 -16.97
N PRO A 42 -5.00 0.65 -18.27
CA PRO A 42 -5.00 2.06 -18.60
C PRO A 42 -6.17 2.80 -17.95
N GLY A 43 -5.86 3.90 -17.24
CA GLY A 43 -6.85 4.72 -16.53
C GLY A 43 -7.48 4.06 -15.29
N LYS A 44 -6.94 2.92 -14.82
CA LYS A 44 -7.48 2.18 -13.67
C LYS A 44 -6.43 1.91 -12.59
N VAL A 45 -6.90 1.73 -11.37
CA VAL A 45 -6.10 1.26 -10.25
C VAL A 45 -6.11 -0.28 -10.23
N LEU A 46 -4.94 -0.88 -10.35
CA LEU A 46 -4.78 -2.32 -10.14
C LEU A 46 -4.74 -2.62 -8.64
N ILE A 47 -5.64 -3.47 -8.17
CA ILE A 47 -5.51 -4.09 -6.85
C ILE A 47 -4.70 -5.37 -7.02
N ASP A 48 -3.41 -5.29 -6.67
CA ASP A 48 -2.46 -6.38 -6.86
C ASP A 48 -2.58 -7.41 -5.72
N TRP A 49 -3.57 -8.28 -5.85
CA TRP A 49 -3.79 -9.40 -4.95
C TRP A 49 -2.68 -10.45 -5.03
N SER A 50 -1.98 -10.53 -6.15
CA SER A 50 -0.96 -11.55 -6.40
C SER A 50 0.32 -11.37 -5.59
N GLN A 51 0.49 -10.23 -4.93
CA GLN A 51 1.60 -10.00 -3.98
C GLN A 51 1.47 -10.85 -2.71
N ASN A 52 0.27 -11.30 -2.37
CA ASN A 52 0.03 -12.22 -1.26
C ASN A 52 0.41 -13.66 -1.64
N ASN A 53 1.68 -13.89 -1.87
CA ASN A 53 2.23 -15.18 -2.33
C ASN A 53 3.54 -15.46 -1.58
N GLY A 54 3.72 -16.69 -1.10
CA GLY A 54 4.89 -17.10 -0.33
C GLY A 54 6.23 -16.98 -1.06
N SER A 55 6.21 -16.88 -2.40
CA SER A 55 7.42 -16.73 -3.23
C SER A 55 7.71 -15.31 -3.67
N LYS A 56 6.84 -14.34 -3.33
CA LYS A 56 7.01 -12.94 -3.70
C LYS A 56 7.51 -12.12 -2.53
N THR A 57 8.31 -11.10 -2.86
CA THR A 57 8.78 -10.10 -1.91
C THR A 57 8.01 -8.81 -2.06
N THR A 58 7.75 -8.15 -0.93
CA THR A 58 7.14 -6.82 -0.87
C THR A 58 8.09 -5.89 -0.14
N VAL A 59 8.20 -4.64 -0.61
CA VAL A 59 9.02 -3.64 0.07
C VAL A 59 8.45 -3.40 1.49
N ALA A 60 9.31 -3.50 2.50
CA ALA A 60 8.91 -3.23 3.87
C ALA A 60 8.71 -1.72 4.10
N PRO A 61 7.86 -1.32 5.07
CA PRO A 61 7.83 0.07 5.54
C PRO A 61 9.22 0.56 5.92
N TYR A 62 9.48 1.84 5.65
CA TYR A 62 10.77 2.51 5.87
C TYR A 62 11.95 2.00 5.04
N SER A 63 11.72 1.15 4.03
CA SER A 63 12.76 0.70 3.11
C SER A 63 12.93 1.66 1.95
N LEU A 64 14.17 1.84 1.50
CA LEU A 64 14.50 2.59 0.29
C LEU A 64 14.01 1.85 -0.96
N ARG A 65 13.52 2.61 -1.91
CA ARG A 65 13.15 2.13 -3.24
C ARG A 65 14.19 2.63 -4.25
N ALA A 66 14.67 1.70 -5.08
CA ALA A 66 15.62 2.02 -6.14
C ALA A 66 14.94 2.87 -7.21
N ARG A 67 15.30 4.14 -7.24
CA ARG A 67 14.90 5.15 -8.22
C ARG A 67 16.07 6.09 -8.44
N ASP A 68 16.03 6.93 -9.49
CA ASP A 68 17.07 7.92 -9.74
C ASP A 68 17.25 8.86 -8.54
N VAL A 69 16.16 9.30 -7.94
CA VAL A 69 16.14 9.87 -6.59
C VAL A 69 15.50 8.85 -5.67
N PRO A 70 16.25 8.22 -4.76
CA PRO A 70 15.70 7.19 -3.88
C PRO A 70 14.60 7.73 -2.98
N THR A 71 13.44 7.08 -3.01
CA THR A 71 12.32 7.34 -2.12
C THR A 71 12.18 6.24 -1.08
N VAL A 72 11.43 6.50 -0.03
CA VAL A 72 11.18 5.56 1.07
C VAL A 72 9.73 5.08 1.01
N SER A 73 9.52 3.80 1.26
CA SER A 73 8.18 3.24 1.50
C SER A 73 7.68 3.76 2.85
N THR A 74 6.86 4.80 2.83
CA THR A 74 6.54 5.62 4.00
C THR A 74 5.12 5.39 4.48
N PRO A 75 4.91 5.04 5.75
CA PRO A 75 3.58 5.07 6.36
C PRO A 75 3.02 6.49 6.37
N VAL A 76 1.76 6.62 5.97
CA VAL A 76 1.03 7.90 5.92
C VAL A 76 -0.31 7.77 6.64
N THR A 77 -0.87 8.90 7.06
CA THR A 77 -2.20 8.95 7.66
C THR A 77 -3.29 9.09 6.59
N TRP A 78 -4.53 8.80 6.95
CA TRP A 78 -5.66 9.00 6.04
C TRP A 78 -5.89 10.47 5.72
N GLU A 79 -5.61 11.38 6.66
CA GLU A 79 -5.67 12.84 6.45
C GLU A 79 -4.67 13.29 5.39
N GLU A 80 -3.47 12.71 5.37
CA GLU A 80 -2.48 12.97 4.32
C GLU A 80 -2.94 12.46 2.95
N VAL A 81 -3.59 11.29 2.91
CA VAL A 81 -4.17 10.75 1.67
C VAL A 81 -5.28 11.66 1.15
N ASP A 82 -6.18 12.11 2.01
CA ASP A 82 -7.26 13.02 1.65
C ASP A 82 -6.74 14.37 1.16
N ALA A 83 -5.73 14.93 1.84
CA ALA A 83 -5.08 16.18 1.42
C ALA A 83 -4.39 16.03 0.05
N CYS A 84 -3.74 14.90 -0.19
CA CYS A 84 -3.13 14.58 -1.49
C CYS A 84 -4.19 14.47 -2.58
N ALA A 85 -5.29 13.79 -2.33
CA ALA A 85 -6.40 13.67 -3.27
C ALA A 85 -7.02 15.04 -3.59
N GLY A 86 -7.20 15.90 -2.59
CA GLY A 86 -7.72 17.24 -2.77
C GLY A 86 -6.78 18.18 -3.54
N SER A 87 -5.47 18.04 -3.36
CA SER A 87 -4.47 18.86 -4.07
C SER A 87 -4.22 18.42 -5.51
N GLY A 88 -4.50 17.15 -5.84
CA GLY A 88 -4.12 16.53 -7.11
C GLY A 88 -2.62 16.39 -7.33
N LEU A 89 -1.80 16.46 -6.26
CA LEU A 89 -0.34 16.41 -6.29
C LEU A 89 0.18 15.07 -5.69
N PRO A 90 0.26 13.98 -6.48
CA PRO A 90 0.69 12.67 -5.98
C PRO A 90 2.07 12.69 -5.32
N GLN A 91 2.96 13.58 -5.77
CA GLN A 91 4.30 13.73 -5.22
C GLN A 91 4.31 14.21 -3.75
N SER A 92 3.20 14.74 -3.23
CA SER A 92 3.08 15.11 -1.81
C SER A 92 3.16 13.91 -0.86
N LEU A 93 2.97 12.69 -1.39
CA LEU A 93 3.15 11.42 -0.66
C LEU A 93 4.43 10.68 -1.06
N SER A 94 5.37 11.36 -1.68
CA SER A 94 6.68 10.80 -2.04
C SER A 94 7.75 11.44 -1.16
N PHE A 95 8.45 10.63 -0.36
CA PHE A 95 9.40 11.09 0.65
C PHE A 95 10.78 10.51 0.42
N THR A 96 11.79 11.34 0.58
CA THR A 96 13.22 10.96 0.65
C THR A 96 13.59 10.49 2.06
N ALA A 97 14.76 9.86 2.21
CA ALA A 97 15.19 9.39 3.53
C ALA A 97 15.31 10.51 4.60
N PRO A 98 15.90 11.70 4.30
CA PRO A 98 15.93 12.79 5.27
C PRO A 98 14.53 13.25 5.70
N GLU A 99 13.59 13.35 4.76
CA GLU A 99 12.20 13.75 5.05
C GLU A 99 11.49 12.72 5.94
N VAL A 100 11.76 11.44 5.74
CA VAL A 100 11.19 10.37 6.59
C VAL A 100 11.77 10.39 7.99
N LEU A 101 13.08 10.65 8.15
CA LEU A 101 13.69 10.81 9.47
C LEU A 101 13.02 11.95 10.24
N GLN A 102 12.86 13.10 9.62
CA GLN A 102 12.17 14.24 10.21
C GLN A 102 10.72 13.89 10.58
N ARG A 103 9.98 13.19 9.69
CA ARG A 103 8.61 12.74 9.99
C ARG A 103 8.52 11.84 11.21
N VAL A 104 9.46 10.92 11.36
CA VAL A 104 9.50 10.02 12.53
C VAL A 104 9.80 10.78 13.81
N GLU A 105 10.67 11.79 13.78
CA GLU A 105 10.92 12.67 14.90
C GLU A 105 9.67 13.49 15.30
N GLU A 106 8.95 14.02 14.33
CA GLU A 106 7.76 14.87 14.56
C GLU A 106 6.50 14.08 14.93
N ARG A 107 6.28 12.92 14.32
CA ARG A 107 5.02 12.16 14.37
C ARG A 107 5.14 10.80 15.06
N GLY A 108 6.36 10.36 15.34
CA GLY A 108 6.63 9.00 15.79
C GLY A 108 6.54 7.97 14.66
N ASP A 109 6.69 6.71 15.04
CA ASP A 109 6.57 5.58 14.11
C ASP A 109 5.09 5.20 13.88
N LEU A 110 4.54 5.63 12.76
CA LEU A 110 3.16 5.31 12.37
C LEU A 110 2.91 3.81 12.10
N TYR A 111 3.98 3.02 11.93
CA TYR A 111 3.88 1.58 11.74
C TYR A 111 3.95 0.78 13.05
N ALA A 112 4.41 1.39 14.13
CA ALA A 112 4.58 0.74 15.44
C ALA A 112 3.34 -0.03 15.94
N PRO A 113 2.09 0.46 15.78
CA PRO A 113 0.90 -0.27 16.19
C PRO A 113 0.72 -1.62 15.50
N LEU A 114 1.24 -1.80 14.30
CA LEU A 114 1.17 -3.06 13.56
C LEU A 114 2.23 -4.05 14.04
N VAL A 115 3.41 -3.56 14.40
CA VAL A 115 4.48 -4.39 14.97
C VAL A 115 4.12 -4.85 16.38
N ALA A 116 3.63 -3.94 17.22
CA ALA A 116 3.20 -4.24 18.59
C ALA A 116 1.99 -5.16 18.66
N ALA A 117 1.22 -5.31 17.58
CA ALA A 117 0.06 -6.20 17.52
C ALA A 117 0.41 -7.65 17.15
N THR A 118 1.68 -7.96 16.90
CA THR A 118 2.15 -9.33 16.66
C THR A 118 2.15 -10.08 17.99
N PRO A 119 1.47 -11.23 18.08
CA PRO A 119 1.44 -12.03 19.28
C PRO A 119 2.78 -12.70 19.54
#